data_0cf22ab87de24adcb338c89893922db9
#
_entry.id   0cf22ab87de24adcb338c89893922db9
#
_cell.length_a   1.000
_cell.length_b   1.000
_cell.length_c   1.000
_cell.angle_alpha   90.00
_cell.angle_beta   90.00
_cell.angle_gamma   90.00
#
_symmetry.space_group_name_H-M   'P 1'
#
loop_
_entity.id
_entity.type
_entity.pdbx_description
1 polymer ?
#
loop_
_entity_poly.entity_id
_entity_poly.type
_entity_poly.pdbx_seq_one_letter_code
_entity_poly.pdbx_strand_id
1 'polypeptide(L)'
;MTGKQEKDFLKFIKQDEHFSECYDGMYLLLHTGLRIGEFCGLTLKDIDMQKKTINVDHQLQYVGNKGKYIEKTKTDAGTRVLPMSEEVYEVMKRVLANRKKPKIEICIDGYTGFLFLDKRGMPMMPYQWEKRFQHSVEKYNKIYRVQLPKITPHVCRHTFCTNMAKRGISVETLKYIMGHTDISVTLNVYTHLKLEDAEKEIKRLENVEKELKKCAQ
;
A
#
# COMPACT_ATOMS: atom_id res chain seq x y z
N MET A 1 -11.19 -0.05 8.21
CA MET A 1 -12.11 -0.28 7.06
C MET A 1 -12.42 -1.76 6.96
N THR A 2 -13.67 -2.14 6.67
CA THR A 2 -14.06 -3.54 6.46
C THR A 2 -13.75 -3.99 5.02
N GLY A 3 -13.65 -5.31 4.78
CA GLY A 3 -13.40 -5.82 3.43
C GLY A 3 -14.52 -5.49 2.42
N LYS A 4 -15.77 -5.33 2.90
CA LYS A 4 -16.88 -4.86 2.05
C LYS A 4 -16.69 -3.40 1.65
N GLN A 5 -16.37 -2.52 2.63
CA GLN A 5 -16.11 -1.11 2.36
C GLN A 5 -14.92 -0.90 1.40
N GLU A 6 -13.87 -1.72 1.52
CA GLU A 6 -12.73 -1.70 0.62
C GLU A 6 -13.14 -2.04 -0.82
N LYS A 7 -13.91 -3.14 -0.99
CA LYS A 7 -14.42 -3.55 -2.31
C LYS A 7 -15.32 -2.49 -2.94
N ASP A 8 -16.25 -1.93 -2.16
CA ASP A 8 -17.18 -0.91 -2.63
C ASP A 8 -16.42 0.37 -3.03
N PHE A 9 -15.44 0.79 -2.23
CA PHE A 9 -14.57 1.93 -2.52
C PHE A 9 -13.77 1.71 -3.82
N LEU A 10 -13.06 0.59 -3.93
CA LEU A 10 -12.23 0.30 -5.11
C LEU A 10 -13.10 0.16 -6.39
N LYS A 11 -14.28 -0.44 -6.28
CA LYS A 11 -15.22 -0.52 -7.39
C LYS A 11 -15.65 0.87 -7.85
N PHE A 12 -16.00 1.75 -6.91
CA PHE A 12 -16.36 3.14 -7.23
C PHE A 12 -15.22 3.88 -7.91
N ILE A 13 -14.00 3.85 -7.35
CA ILE A 13 -12.84 4.53 -7.94
C ILE A 13 -12.59 4.05 -9.37
N LYS A 14 -12.68 2.74 -9.61
CA LYS A 14 -12.42 2.15 -10.94
C LYS A 14 -13.41 2.62 -12.00
N GLN A 15 -14.66 2.89 -11.61
CA GLN A 15 -15.76 3.29 -12.50
C GLN A 15 -15.94 4.80 -12.66
N ASP A 16 -15.35 5.59 -11.75
CA ASP A 16 -15.52 7.03 -11.75
C ASP A 16 -14.57 7.70 -12.76
N GLU A 17 -15.10 8.51 -13.67
CA GLU A 17 -14.33 9.19 -14.72
C GLU A 17 -13.20 10.06 -14.18
N HIS A 18 -13.38 10.66 -12.99
CA HIS A 18 -12.39 11.57 -12.42
C HIS A 18 -11.33 10.83 -11.58
N PHE A 19 -11.72 9.75 -10.87
CA PHE A 19 -10.83 9.07 -9.94
C PHE A 19 -10.19 7.79 -10.50
N SER A 20 -10.64 7.29 -11.65
CA SER A 20 -10.09 6.06 -12.26
C SER A 20 -8.60 6.14 -12.55
N GLU A 21 -8.07 7.32 -12.86
CA GLU A 21 -6.61 7.55 -13.03
C GLU A 21 -5.80 7.29 -11.75
N CYS A 22 -6.44 7.33 -10.56
CA CYS A 22 -5.80 7.11 -9.26
C CYS A 22 -6.00 5.69 -8.75
N TYR A 23 -6.78 4.86 -9.45
CA TYR A 23 -7.15 3.51 -8.99
C TYR A 23 -5.93 2.66 -8.63
N ASP A 24 -4.97 2.55 -9.53
CA ASP A 24 -3.80 1.71 -9.32
C ASP A 24 -2.96 2.17 -8.12
N GLY A 25 -2.78 3.49 -7.95
CA GLY A 25 -2.07 4.03 -6.79
C GLY A 25 -2.82 3.81 -5.47
N MET A 26 -4.14 3.99 -5.45
CA MET A 26 -4.96 3.72 -4.26
C MET A 26 -4.99 2.22 -3.93
N TYR A 27 -5.04 1.37 -4.94
CA TYR A 27 -4.94 -0.08 -4.78
C TYR A 27 -3.60 -0.48 -4.14
N LEU A 28 -2.49 0.04 -4.64
CA LEU A 28 -1.17 -0.24 -4.07
C LEU A 28 -1.06 0.21 -2.61
N LEU A 29 -1.57 1.40 -2.25
CA LEU A 29 -1.60 1.86 -0.86
C LEU A 29 -2.41 0.96 0.07
N LEU A 30 -3.48 0.33 -0.44
CA LEU A 30 -4.31 -0.61 0.31
C LEU A 30 -3.67 -2.00 0.47
N HIS A 31 -2.76 -2.41 -0.45
CA HIS A 31 -2.29 -3.79 -0.54
C HIS A 31 -0.78 -3.97 -0.36
N THR A 32 -0.03 -2.90 -0.05
CA THR A 32 1.42 -2.97 0.20
C THR A 32 1.85 -2.60 1.60
N GLY A 33 0.98 -1.88 2.34
CA GLY A 33 1.31 -1.38 3.65
C GLY A 33 2.36 -0.26 3.68
N LEU A 34 2.74 0.31 2.54
CA LEU A 34 3.68 1.42 2.45
C LEU A 34 3.21 2.66 3.22
N ARG A 35 4.15 3.40 3.83
CA ARG A 35 3.87 4.76 4.30
C ARG A 35 3.67 5.68 3.11
N ILE A 36 2.82 6.69 3.25
CA ILE A 36 2.54 7.60 2.12
C ILE A 36 3.80 8.30 1.58
N GLY A 37 4.74 8.66 2.43
CA GLY A 37 6.02 9.26 2.02
C GLY A 37 6.89 8.27 1.24
N GLU A 38 6.97 7.00 1.70
CA GLU A 38 7.64 5.90 0.99
C GLU A 38 7.01 5.70 -0.40
N PHE A 39 5.68 5.58 -0.44
CA PHE A 39 4.93 5.40 -1.69
C PHE A 39 5.15 6.55 -2.69
N CYS A 40 5.13 7.80 -2.23
CA CYS A 40 5.40 8.96 -3.09
C CYS A 40 6.86 9.03 -3.55
N GLY A 41 7.78 8.45 -2.77
CA GLY A 41 9.21 8.37 -3.08
C GLY A 41 9.57 7.29 -4.09
N LEU A 42 8.71 6.29 -4.32
CA LEU A 42 9.02 5.16 -5.21
C LEU A 42 9.45 5.63 -6.60
N THR A 43 10.56 5.07 -7.07
CA THR A 43 11.12 5.29 -8.40
C THR A 43 11.11 4.00 -9.22
N LEU A 44 11.39 4.11 -10.51
CA LEU A 44 11.54 2.94 -11.39
C LEU A 44 12.64 1.97 -10.93
N LYS A 45 13.68 2.48 -10.24
CA LYS A 45 14.80 1.66 -9.73
C LYS A 45 14.41 0.81 -8.52
N ASP A 46 13.34 1.18 -7.82
CA ASP A 46 12.89 0.47 -6.62
C ASP A 46 12.04 -0.76 -6.95
N ILE A 47 11.67 -0.92 -8.23
CA ILE A 47 10.78 -1.99 -8.68
C ILE A 47 11.56 -3.06 -9.44
N ASP A 48 11.66 -4.25 -8.86
CA ASP A 48 12.21 -5.43 -9.52
C ASP A 48 11.06 -6.34 -9.98
N MET A 49 10.72 -6.23 -11.28
CA MET A 49 9.63 -7.02 -11.87
C MET A 49 10.00 -8.50 -12.06
N GLN A 50 11.28 -8.85 -12.10
CA GLN A 50 11.71 -10.26 -12.22
C GLN A 50 11.59 -10.97 -10.88
N LYS A 51 12.05 -10.32 -9.81
CA LYS A 51 11.96 -10.85 -8.44
C LYS A 51 10.60 -10.59 -7.80
N LYS A 52 9.72 -9.83 -8.43
CA LYS A 52 8.43 -9.36 -7.88
C LYS A 52 8.61 -8.68 -6.53
N THR A 53 9.51 -7.69 -6.45
CA THR A 53 9.80 -6.98 -5.20
C THR A 53 9.80 -5.47 -5.36
N ILE A 54 9.54 -4.79 -4.25
CA ILE A 54 9.61 -3.33 -4.10
C ILE A 54 10.69 -3.03 -3.05
N ASN A 55 11.72 -2.28 -3.42
CA ASN A 55 12.70 -1.76 -2.47
C ASN A 55 12.17 -0.51 -1.78
N VAL A 56 12.33 -0.43 -0.47
CA VAL A 56 11.90 0.72 0.35
C VAL A 56 13.09 1.14 1.21
N ASP A 57 13.77 2.20 0.84
CA ASP A 57 14.95 2.74 1.55
C ASP A 57 14.89 4.26 1.73
N HIS A 58 13.84 4.89 1.20
CA HIS A 58 13.68 6.34 1.25
C HIS A 58 12.20 6.76 1.21
N GLN A 59 11.95 8.02 1.48
CA GLN A 59 10.64 8.65 1.41
C GLN A 59 10.72 10.06 0.82
N LEU A 60 9.70 10.47 0.08
CA LEU A 60 9.55 11.83 -0.42
C LEU A 60 8.86 12.70 0.63
N GLN A 61 9.50 13.80 0.99
CA GLN A 61 9.03 14.75 2.00
C GLN A 61 8.94 16.17 1.43
N TYR A 62 8.24 17.04 2.14
CA TYR A 62 8.14 18.46 1.84
C TYR A 62 8.24 19.29 3.13
N VAL A 63 9.11 20.26 3.13
CA VAL A 63 9.20 21.29 4.19
C VAL A 63 9.16 22.65 3.54
N GLY A 64 8.34 23.55 4.04
CA GLY A 64 8.03 24.85 3.44
C GLY A 64 9.24 25.63 2.92
N ASN A 65 10.31 25.71 3.70
CA ASN A 65 11.52 26.46 3.33
C ASN A 65 12.52 25.65 2.49
N LYS A 66 12.45 24.31 2.52
CA LYS A 66 13.37 23.41 1.83
C LYS A 66 12.79 22.87 0.51
N GLY A 67 11.48 22.93 0.37
CA GLY A 67 10.79 22.33 -0.77
C GLY A 67 10.68 20.81 -0.66
N LYS A 68 10.67 20.13 -1.82
CA LYS A 68 10.65 18.65 -1.92
C LYS A 68 12.06 18.12 -1.68
N TYR A 69 12.19 17.08 -0.87
CA TYR A 69 13.47 16.41 -0.62
C TYR A 69 13.25 14.92 -0.36
N ILE A 70 14.30 14.14 -0.54
CA ILE A 70 14.32 12.72 -0.19
C ILE A 70 14.94 12.56 1.20
N GLU A 71 14.21 11.89 2.07
CA GLU A 71 14.72 11.44 3.36
C GLU A 71 14.96 9.93 3.30
N LYS A 72 16.21 9.53 3.52
CA LYS A 72 16.53 8.10 3.67
C LYS A 72 15.94 7.58 4.97
N THR A 73 15.61 6.29 5.00
CA THR A 73 15.14 5.64 6.22
C THR A 73 16.21 5.73 7.30
N LYS A 74 15.83 6.24 8.49
CA LYS A 74 16.76 6.48 9.61
C LYS A 74 17.20 5.22 10.34
N THR A 75 16.53 4.09 10.10
CA THR A 75 16.74 2.83 10.80
C THR A 75 16.77 1.67 9.83
N ASP A 76 17.51 0.62 10.19
CA ASP A 76 17.52 -0.63 9.42
C ASP A 76 16.12 -1.22 9.24
N ALA A 77 15.25 -1.06 10.23
CA ALA A 77 13.85 -1.48 10.11
C ALA A 77 13.05 -0.70 9.05
N GLY A 78 13.47 0.52 8.72
CA GLY A 78 12.86 1.31 7.64
C GLY A 78 13.27 0.84 6.25
N THR A 79 14.50 0.33 6.11
CA THR A 79 15.01 -0.23 4.85
C THR A 79 14.57 -1.68 4.73
N ARG A 80 13.79 -1.98 3.70
CA ARG A 80 13.24 -3.31 3.50
C ARG A 80 12.87 -3.58 2.07
N VAL A 81 12.79 -4.86 1.70
CA VAL A 81 12.33 -5.31 0.39
C VAL A 81 10.97 -5.99 0.58
N LEU A 82 9.94 -5.47 -0.07
CA LEU A 82 8.58 -6.00 0.01
C LEU A 82 8.32 -6.95 -1.16
N PRO A 83 7.85 -8.19 -0.90
CA PRO A 83 7.36 -9.06 -1.96
C PRO A 83 6.01 -8.54 -2.48
N MET A 84 5.78 -8.65 -3.78
CA MET A 84 4.50 -8.36 -4.39
C MET A 84 3.63 -9.63 -4.42
N SER A 85 2.37 -9.53 -3.97
CA SER A 85 1.37 -10.54 -4.33
C SER A 85 1.10 -10.49 -5.84
N GLU A 86 0.47 -11.52 -6.39
CA GLU A 86 0.17 -11.55 -7.82
C GLU A 86 -0.69 -10.37 -8.25
N GLU A 87 -1.69 -9.99 -7.43
CA GLU A 87 -2.52 -8.83 -7.72
C GLU A 87 -1.73 -7.51 -7.68
N VAL A 88 -0.84 -7.34 -6.69
CA VAL A 88 0.04 -6.16 -6.60
C VAL A 88 0.99 -6.10 -7.80
N TYR A 89 1.53 -7.24 -8.22
CA TYR A 89 2.40 -7.35 -9.39
C TYR A 89 1.68 -6.89 -10.68
N GLU A 90 0.45 -7.38 -10.92
CA GLU A 90 -0.32 -6.98 -12.10
C GLU A 90 -0.71 -5.49 -12.07
N VAL A 91 -1.00 -4.94 -10.87
CA VAL A 91 -1.23 -3.50 -10.72
C VAL A 91 0.05 -2.71 -11.00
N MET A 92 1.20 -3.14 -10.46
CA MET A 92 2.49 -2.48 -10.69
C MET A 92 2.86 -2.50 -12.17
N LYS A 93 2.63 -3.59 -12.87
CA LYS A 93 2.83 -3.71 -14.31
C LYS A 93 2.03 -2.65 -15.10
N ARG A 94 0.75 -2.43 -14.72
CA ARG A 94 -0.07 -1.35 -15.31
C ARG A 94 0.49 0.04 -14.98
N VAL A 95 0.91 0.27 -13.74
CA VAL A 95 1.52 1.53 -13.32
C VAL A 95 2.74 1.85 -14.18
N LEU A 96 3.64 0.88 -14.36
CA LEU A 96 4.85 1.03 -15.16
C LEU A 96 4.53 1.26 -16.65
N ALA A 97 3.56 0.52 -17.21
CA ALA A 97 3.14 0.66 -18.60
C ALA A 97 2.47 2.02 -18.89
N ASN A 98 1.66 2.52 -17.94
CA ASN A 98 0.90 3.76 -18.09
C ASN A 98 1.66 5.00 -17.60
N ARG A 99 2.86 4.83 -17.04
CA ARG A 99 3.66 5.94 -16.56
C ARG A 99 4.00 6.90 -17.72
N LYS A 100 3.49 8.12 -17.64
CA LYS A 100 3.83 9.17 -18.59
C LYS A 100 5.28 9.60 -18.38
N LYS A 101 6.13 9.43 -19.40
CA LYS A 101 7.51 9.96 -19.36
C LYS A 101 7.45 11.48 -19.55
N PRO A 102 7.88 12.29 -18.58
CA PRO A 102 8.01 13.72 -18.78
C PRO A 102 9.13 14.01 -19.79
N LYS A 103 9.07 15.17 -20.46
CA LYS A 103 10.15 15.60 -21.39
C LYS A 103 11.50 15.69 -20.69
N ILE A 104 11.48 16.14 -19.43
CA ILE A 104 12.65 16.20 -18.55
C ILE A 104 12.25 15.50 -17.25
N GLU A 105 12.97 14.43 -16.90
CA GLU A 105 12.79 13.76 -15.62
C GLU A 105 13.27 14.66 -14.48
N ILE A 106 12.41 14.89 -13.52
CA ILE A 106 12.79 15.66 -12.34
C ILE A 106 13.79 14.87 -11.48
N CYS A 107 14.82 15.55 -11.00
CA CYS A 107 15.78 15.01 -10.07
C CYS A 107 15.59 15.69 -8.69
N ILE A 108 15.38 14.91 -7.65
CA ILE A 108 15.29 15.37 -6.26
C ILE A 108 16.32 14.58 -5.46
N ASP A 109 17.33 15.27 -4.93
CA ASP A 109 18.43 14.67 -4.15
C ASP A 109 19.06 13.44 -4.81
N GLY A 110 19.25 13.46 -6.15
CA GLY A 110 19.82 12.36 -6.94
C GLY A 110 18.83 11.26 -7.37
N TYR A 111 17.56 11.33 -6.92
CA TYR A 111 16.51 10.39 -7.32
C TYR A 111 15.73 10.91 -8.52
N THR A 112 15.49 10.02 -9.47
CA THR A 112 14.76 10.29 -10.73
C THR A 112 13.83 9.14 -11.04
N GLY A 113 12.89 9.35 -11.97
CA GLY A 113 12.01 8.26 -12.42
C GLY A 113 10.91 7.92 -11.42
N PHE A 114 10.40 8.89 -10.66
CA PHE A 114 9.29 8.69 -9.71
C PHE A 114 8.08 8.06 -10.40
N LEU A 115 7.43 7.11 -9.74
CA LEU A 115 6.33 6.34 -10.35
C LEU A 115 5.06 7.18 -10.57
N PHE A 116 4.70 8.00 -9.62
CA PHE A 116 3.45 8.77 -9.63
C PHE A 116 3.73 10.24 -9.84
N LEU A 117 3.34 10.74 -11.01
CA LEU A 117 3.56 12.13 -11.41
C LEU A 117 2.22 12.87 -11.50
N ASP A 118 2.25 14.15 -11.19
CA ASP A 118 1.13 15.06 -11.45
C ASP A 118 1.11 15.49 -12.94
N LYS A 119 0.13 16.32 -13.31
CA LYS A 119 -0.03 16.82 -14.68
C LYS A 119 1.16 17.67 -15.18
N ARG A 120 2.00 18.14 -14.26
CA ARG A 120 3.21 18.95 -14.57
C ARG A 120 4.47 18.07 -14.64
N GLY A 121 4.34 16.75 -14.50
CA GLY A 121 5.48 15.83 -14.46
C GLY A 121 6.25 15.84 -13.14
N MET A 122 5.69 16.45 -12.09
CA MET A 122 6.29 16.48 -10.75
C MET A 122 5.81 15.28 -9.93
N PRO A 123 6.63 14.70 -9.05
CA PRO A 123 6.20 13.65 -8.15
C PRO A 123 5.01 14.10 -7.30
N MET A 124 3.99 13.27 -7.26
CA MET A 124 2.81 13.50 -6.43
C MET A 124 3.18 13.43 -4.95
N MET A 125 2.78 14.46 -4.21
CA MET A 125 3.07 14.60 -2.79
C MET A 125 2.00 13.92 -1.91
N PRO A 126 2.33 13.56 -0.65
CA PRO A 126 1.37 12.98 0.29
C PRO A 126 0.03 13.70 0.37
N TYR A 127 0.04 15.04 0.48
CA TYR A 127 -1.18 15.84 0.58
C TYR A 127 -2.09 15.76 -0.66
N GLN A 128 -1.51 15.50 -1.86
CA GLN A 128 -2.29 15.34 -3.09
C GLN A 128 -3.06 14.01 -3.06
N TRP A 129 -2.44 12.94 -2.57
CA TRP A 129 -3.09 11.65 -2.36
C TRP A 129 -4.18 11.74 -1.28
N GLU A 130 -3.89 12.40 -0.15
CA GLU A 130 -4.88 12.64 0.90
C GLU A 130 -6.12 13.34 0.39
N LYS A 131 -5.96 14.41 -0.41
CA LYS A 131 -7.07 15.11 -1.05
C LYS A 131 -7.85 14.22 -2.02
N ARG A 132 -7.17 13.38 -2.81
CA ARG A 132 -7.82 12.44 -3.73
C ARG A 132 -8.67 11.41 -2.98
N PHE A 133 -8.16 10.84 -1.89
CA PHE A 133 -8.93 9.97 -1.00
C PHE A 133 -10.13 10.70 -0.41
N GLN A 134 -9.93 11.89 0.14
CA GLN A 134 -11.00 12.68 0.74
C GLN A 134 -12.12 12.97 -0.26
N HIS A 135 -11.78 13.56 -1.42
CA HIS A 135 -12.78 13.93 -2.42
C HIS A 135 -13.50 12.70 -3.01
N SER A 136 -12.81 11.57 -3.16
CA SER A 136 -13.44 10.35 -3.65
C SER A 136 -14.44 9.78 -2.65
N VAL A 137 -14.12 9.77 -1.35
CA VAL A 137 -15.05 9.36 -0.29
C VAL A 137 -16.23 10.31 -0.18
N GLU A 138 -16.00 11.62 -0.24
CA GLU A 138 -17.06 12.63 -0.25
C GLU A 138 -18.01 12.44 -1.44
N LYS A 139 -17.49 12.19 -2.64
CA LYS A 139 -18.29 11.93 -3.82
C LYS A 139 -19.09 10.63 -3.70
N TYR A 140 -18.45 9.54 -3.23
CA TYR A 140 -19.12 8.28 -2.95
C TYR A 140 -20.30 8.47 -1.99
N ASN A 141 -20.05 9.16 -0.88
CA ASN A 141 -21.04 9.37 0.18
C ASN A 141 -22.21 10.28 -0.23
N LYS A 142 -22.03 11.11 -1.27
CA LYS A 142 -23.12 11.87 -1.89
C LYS A 142 -24.01 11.02 -2.80
N ILE A 143 -23.47 9.94 -3.38
CA ILE A 143 -24.19 9.10 -4.36
C ILE A 143 -24.84 7.90 -3.68
N TYR A 144 -24.16 7.27 -2.72
CA TYR A 144 -24.63 6.02 -2.14
C TYR A 144 -25.20 6.19 -0.73
N ARG A 145 -26.28 5.45 -0.46
CA ARG A 145 -26.93 5.46 0.87
C ARG A 145 -26.04 4.87 1.98
N VAL A 146 -25.27 3.83 1.65
CA VAL A 146 -24.31 3.21 2.57
C VAL A 146 -23.04 4.03 2.54
N GLN A 147 -22.76 4.71 3.64
CA GLN A 147 -21.62 5.63 3.75
C GLN A 147 -20.31 4.91 3.99
N LEU A 148 -19.26 5.38 3.35
CA LEU A 148 -17.88 4.99 3.66
C LEU A 148 -17.33 5.84 4.80
N PRO A 149 -16.52 5.26 5.70
CA PRO A 149 -15.79 6.02 6.70
C PRO A 149 -14.72 6.90 6.02
N LYS A 150 -14.10 7.79 6.79
CA LYS A 150 -12.94 8.52 6.33
C LYS A 150 -11.82 7.54 5.93
N ILE A 151 -11.43 7.55 4.66
CA ILE A 151 -10.33 6.74 4.12
C ILE A 151 -9.15 7.68 3.83
N THR A 152 -7.99 7.35 4.36
CA THR A 152 -6.72 8.07 4.15
C THR A 152 -5.62 7.05 3.86
N PRO A 153 -4.45 7.46 3.34
CA PRO A 153 -3.31 6.55 3.19
C PRO A 153 -2.93 5.84 4.50
N HIS A 154 -3.04 6.53 5.63
CA HIS A 154 -2.80 5.92 6.94
C HIS A 154 -3.84 4.83 7.28
N VAL A 155 -5.12 5.08 7.00
CA VAL A 155 -6.19 4.07 7.15
C VAL A 155 -5.95 2.88 6.22
N CYS A 156 -5.48 3.10 4.98
CA CYS A 156 -5.13 2.02 4.06
C CYS A 156 -4.03 1.14 4.65
N ARG A 157 -2.94 1.72 5.12
CA ARG A 157 -1.84 1.01 5.76
C ARG A 157 -2.28 0.23 7.01
N HIS A 158 -3.12 0.84 7.86
CA HIS A 158 -3.67 0.18 9.05
C HIS A 158 -4.58 -0.99 8.66
N THR A 159 -5.40 -0.82 7.62
CA THR A 159 -6.28 -1.88 7.10
C THR A 159 -5.46 -3.05 6.56
N PHE A 160 -4.40 -2.77 5.79
CA PHE A 160 -3.46 -3.79 5.33
C PHE A 160 -2.87 -4.59 6.49
N CYS A 161 -2.34 -3.88 7.51
CA CYS A 161 -1.76 -4.51 8.70
C CYS A 161 -2.77 -5.46 9.38
N THR A 162 -3.99 -4.97 9.61
CA THR A 162 -5.08 -5.76 10.23
C THR A 162 -5.48 -6.96 9.38
N ASN A 163 -5.58 -6.78 8.05
CA ASN A 163 -5.94 -7.86 7.14
C ASN A 163 -4.86 -8.94 7.09
N MET A 164 -3.58 -8.57 7.14
CA MET A 164 -2.46 -9.53 7.20
C MET A 164 -2.44 -10.31 8.52
N ALA A 165 -2.65 -9.62 9.65
CA ALA A 165 -2.77 -10.28 10.95
C ALA A 165 -3.92 -11.30 10.97
N LYS A 166 -5.10 -10.95 10.43
CA LYS A 166 -6.26 -11.85 10.32
C LYS A 166 -6.04 -13.03 9.36
N ARG A 167 -5.09 -12.91 8.43
CA ARG A 167 -4.67 -13.99 7.54
C ARG A 167 -3.60 -14.89 8.18
N GLY A 168 -3.22 -14.65 9.43
CA GLY A 168 -2.29 -15.50 10.20
C GLY A 168 -0.82 -15.28 9.84
N ILE A 169 -0.43 -14.13 9.30
CA ILE A 169 0.99 -13.82 9.11
C ILE A 169 1.67 -13.69 10.48
N SER A 170 2.92 -14.12 10.62
CA SER A 170 3.62 -13.97 11.89
C SER A 170 3.86 -12.49 12.25
N VAL A 171 3.93 -12.21 13.56
CA VAL A 171 4.14 -10.84 14.06
C VAL A 171 5.46 -10.26 13.55
N GLU A 172 6.52 -11.08 13.51
CA GLU A 172 7.85 -10.70 13.03
C GLU A 172 7.82 -10.35 11.55
N THR A 173 7.17 -11.19 10.73
CA THR A 173 7.03 -10.93 9.29
C THR A 173 6.21 -9.66 9.04
N LEU A 174 5.12 -9.48 9.79
CA LEU A 174 4.30 -8.27 9.66
C LEU A 174 5.06 -7.03 10.12
N LYS A 175 5.82 -7.10 11.22
CA LYS A 175 6.73 -6.03 11.68
C LYS A 175 7.71 -5.64 10.56
N TYR A 176 8.35 -6.62 9.92
CA TYR A 176 9.27 -6.40 8.80
C TYR A 176 8.58 -5.70 7.63
N ILE A 177 7.45 -6.23 7.15
CA ILE A 177 6.68 -5.65 6.02
C ILE A 177 6.28 -4.22 6.33
N MET A 178 5.80 -3.95 7.54
CA MET A 178 5.36 -2.63 7.96
C MET A 178 6.54 -1.67 8.23
N GLY A 179 7.75 -2.17 8.43
CA GLY A 179 8.91 -1.35 8.80
C GLY A 179 8.71 -0.66 10.15
N HIS A 180 8.14 -1.39 11.13
CA HIS A 180 7.99 -0.89 12.50
C HIS A 180 9.27 -1.17 13.29
N THR A 181 9.83 -0.15 13.92
CA THR A 181 10.98 -0.30 14.84
C THR A 181 10.57 -1.02 16.11
N ASP A 182 9.40 -0.65 16.64
CA ASP A 182 8.83 -1.27 17.85
C ASP A 182 7.78 -2.33 17.49
N ILE A 183 7.94 -3.53 18.04
CA ILE A 183 7.02 -4.66 17.86
C ILE A 183 5.65 -4.40 18.49
N SER A 184 5.58 -3.57 19.54
CA SER A 184 4.34 -3.25 20.24
C SER A 184 3.29 -2.63 19.28
N VAL A 185 3.72 -1.83 18.32
CA VAL A 185 2.86 -1.24 17.30
C VAL A 185 2.20 -2.33 16.44
N THR A 186 2.94 -3.40 16.15
CA THR A 186 2.40 -4.54 15.39
C THR A 186 1.52 -5.42 16.27
N LEU A 187 1.93 -5.70 17.51
CA LEU A 187 1.19 -6.52 18.47
C LEU A 187 -0.19 -5.97 18.77
N ASN A 188 -0.34 -4.65 18.85
CA ASN A 188 -1.65 -4.01 19.06
C ASN A 188 -2.72 -4.43 18.03
N VAL A 189 -2.32 -4.84 16.83
CA VAL A 189 -3.25 -5.34 15.81
C VAL A 189 -3.76 -6.75 16.15
N TYR A 190 -2.90 -7.57 16.75
CA TYR A 190 -3.24 -8.95 17.14
C TYR A 190 -4.11 -9.02 18.40
N THR A 191 -4.07 -8.02 19.27
CA THR A 191 -4.95 -7.96 20.48
C THR A 191 -6.44 -7.85 20.12
N HIS A 192 -6.77 -7.49 18.89
CA HIS A 192 -8.14 -7.38 18.40
C HIS A 192 -8.64 -8.62 17.65
N LEU A 193 -7.84 -9.70 17.57
CA LEU A 193 -8.28 -10.97 17.01
C LEU A 193 -9.33 -11.62 17.92
N LYS A 194 -10.38 -12.16 17.31
CA LYS A 194 -11.52 -12.79 18.01
C LYS A 194 -11.47 -14.30 17.83
N LEU A 195 -12.31 -15.01 18.61
CA LEU A 195 -12.47 -16.46 18.52
C LEU A 195 -12.71 -16.94 17.08
N GLU A 196 -13.54 -16.20 16.32
CA GLU A 196 -13.80 -16.51 14.90
C GLU A 196 -12.53 -16.48 14.01
N ASP A 197 -11.57 -15.63 14.33
CA ASP A 197 -10.30 -15.54 13.61
C ASP A 197 -9.41 -16.75 13.98
N ALA A 198 -9.42 -17.17 15.27
CA ALA A 198 -8.70 -18.36 15.72
C ALA A 198 -9.27 -19.66 15.11
N GLU A 199 -10.59 -19.80 15.04
CA GLU A 199 -11.25 -20.96 14.40
C GLU A 199 -10.89 -21.09 12.91
N LYS A 200 -10.84 -19.95 12.19
CA LYS A 200 -10.43 -19.93 10.78
C LYS A 200 -8.98 -20.38 10.59
N GLU A 201 -8.10 -19.94 11.50
CA GLU A 201 -6.68 -20.28 11.43
C GLU A 201 -6.45 -21.76 11.70
N ILE A 202 -7.13 -22.33 12.72
CA ILE A 202 -7.06 -23.77 13.02
C ILE A 202 -7.51 -24.57 11.79
N LYS A 203 -8.65 -24.23 11.19
CA LYS A 203 -9.15 -24.91 9.97
C LYS A 203 -8.16 -24.82 8.81
N ARG A 204 -7.49 -23.66 8.66
CA ARG A 204 -6.46 -23.47 7.64
C ARG A 204 -5.29 -24.42 7.84
N LEU A 205 -4.78 -24.53 9.06
CA LEU A 205 -3.67 -25.43 9.41
C LEU A 205 -4.05 -26.90 9.17
N GLU A 206 -5.23 -27.32 9.58
CA GLU A 206 -5.73 -28.69 9.32
C GLU A 206 -5.81 -29.02 7.81
N ASN A 207 -6.21 -28.04 6.98
CA ASN A 207 -6.28 -28.23 5.53
C ASN A 207 -4.89 -28.36 4.92
N VAL A 208 -3.93 -27.54 5.33
CA VAL A 208 -2.53 -27.62 4.89
C VAL A 208 -1.94 -28.98 5.26
N GLU A 209 -2.17 -29.48 6.49
CA GLU A 209 -1.70 -30.80 6.88
C GLU A 209 -2.31 -31.93 6.03
N LYS A 210 -3.60 -31.83 5.69
CA LYS A 210 -4.27 -32.81 4.83
C LYS A 210 -3.69 -32.80 3.41
N GLU A 211 -3.38 -31.63 2.87
CA GLU A 211 -2.76 -31.50 1.55
C GLU A 211 -1.33 -32.09 1.54
N LEU A 212 -0.52 -31.76 2.56
CA LEU A 212 0.83 -32.32 2.70
C LEU A 212 0.83 -33.85 2.80
N LYS A 213 -0.13 -34.44 3.55
CA LYS A 213 -0.28 -35.91 3.65
C LYS A 213 -0.70 -36.54 2.32
N LYS A 214 -1.48 -35.84 1.47
CA LYS A 214 -1.85 -36.33 0.14
C LYS A 214 -0.69 -36.30 -0.86
N CYS A 215 0.23 -35.33 -0.73
CA CYS A 215 1.39 -35.22 -1.61
C CYS A 215 2.53 -36.20 -1.21
N ALA A 216 2.46 -36.82 -0.03
CA ALA A 216 3.46 -37.74 0.49
C ALA A 216 3.08 -39.25 0.24
N GLN A 217 1.94 -39.48 -0.36
CA GLN A 217 1.47 -40.79 -0.84
C GLN A 217 1.60 -40.89 -2.37
#